data_87afc0e34ed85fbfcef104f1e523ab4c
#
_entry.id   87afc0e34ed85fbfcef104f1e523ab4c
#
_cell.length_a   1.000
_cell.length_b   1.000
_cell.length_c   1.000
_cell.angle_alpha   90.00
_cell.angle_beta   90.00
_cell.angle_gamma   90.00
#
_symmetry.space_group_name_H-M   'P 1'
#
loop_
_entity.id
_entity.type
_entity.pdbx_description
1 polymer ?
#
loop_
_entity_poly.entity_id
_entity_poly.type
_entity_poly.pdbx_seq_one_letter_code
_entity_poly.pdbx_strand_id
1 'polypeptide(L)'
;MMEYFAVEGGWPLEGQVPVHGAKNSALPILAATLLADGESIIHNCPSLTDCAAALEILSCLGCRVRREGETVVVNTACRRGHTIPDDLMGRMRASVLFLGPLLARDGAATACWPGGCALGARPDRKSTRLNSSHFLLSRMPSSA
;
A
#
# COMPACT_ATOMS: atom_id res chain seq x y z
N MET A 1 20.06 19.54 -10.46
CA MET A 1 21.30 18.92 -9.93
C MET A 1 21.03 17.42 -9.88
N MET A 2 21.83 16.61 -10.55
CA MET A 2 21.69 15.14 -10.45
C MET A 2 22.28 14.69 -9.12
N GLU A 3 21.45 14.03 -8.30
CA GLU A 3 21.95 13.35 -7.10
C GLU A 3 22.54 12.00 -7.52
N TYR A 4 23.71 11.67 -7.01
CA TYR A 4 24.37 10.40 -7.27
C TYR A 4 25.01 9.85 -5.99
N PHE A 5 25.13 8.55 -5.92
CA PHE A 5 25.88 7.88 -4.86
C PHE A 5 27.26 7.50 -5.38
N ALA A 6 28.32 7.91 -4.66
CA ALA A 6 29.67 7.45 -4.89
C ALA A 6 30.01 6.41 -3.81
N VAL A 7 30.43 5.22 -4.21
CA VAL A 7 30.80 4.13 -3.30
C VAL A 7 32.18 3.66 -3.60
N GLU A 8 33.11 3.79 -2.65
CA GLU A 8 34.43 3.17 -2.69
C GLU A 8 34.37 1.83 -1.97
N GLY A 9 34.68 0.75 -2.70
CA GLY A 9 34.74 -0.60 -2.16
C GLY A 9 36.16 -0.99 -1.73
N GLY A 10 36.31 -2.26 -1.30
CA GLY A 10 37.64 -2.85 -0.99
C GLY A 10 37.98 -2.92 0.50
N TRP A 11 37.09 -2.45 1.38
CA TRP A 11 37.25 -2.54 2.83
C TRP A 11 36.33 -3.59 3.42
N PRO A 12 36.78 -4.45 4.35
CA PRO A 12 35.88 -5.33 5.10
C PRO A 12 34.96 -4.48 5.98
N LEU A 13 33.66 -4.80 5.97
CA LEU A 13 32.68 -4.14 6.82
C LEU A 13 32.47 -4.99 8.08
N GLU A 14 32.70 -4.38 9.24
CA GLU A 14 32.43 -4.97 10.55
C GLU A 14 31.49 -4.05 11.33
N GLY A 15 30.42 -4.60 11.91
CA GLY A 15 29.47 -3.83 12.69
C GLY A 15 28.14 -4.54 12.87
N GLN A 16 27.26 -3.88 13.65
CA GLN A 16 25.90 -4.33 13.88
C GLN A 16 24.94 -3.36 13.17
N VAL A 17 24.07 -3.90 12.34
CA VAL A 17 23.03 -3.12 11.65
C VAL A 17 21.66 -3.59 12.14
N PRO A 18 20.87 -2.70 12.77
CA PRO A 18 19.50 -3.05 13.15
C PRO A 18 18.66 -3.27 11.88
N VAL A 19 17.94 -4.37 11.82
CA VAL A 19 17.03 -4.68 10.72
C VAL A 19 15.65 -4.12 11.04
N HIS A 20 15.21 -3.18 10.24
CA HIS A 20 13.85 -2.62 10.34
C HIS A 20 12.81 -3.52 9.65
N GLY A 21 11.53 -3.25 9.89
CA GLY A 21 10.43 -3.93 9.23
C GLY A 21 10.54 -3.87 7.71
N ALA A 22 10.18 -4.95 7.03
CA ALA A 22 10.28 -5.04 5.57
C ALA A 22 9.14 -4.26 4.90
N LYS A 23 9.46 -3.41 3.92
CA LYS A 23 8.49 -2.67 3.09
C LYS A 23 7.40 -3.57 2.51
N ASN A 24 7.83 -4.70 1.93
CA ASN A 24 6.92 -5.61 1.23
C ASN A 24 5.98 -6.38 2.17
N SER A 25 6.26 -6.40 3.47
CA SER A 25 5.35 -6.91 4.50
C SER A 25 4.47 -5.81 5.06
N ALA A 26 5.01 -4.61 5.29
CA ALA A 26 4.27 -3.49 5.86
C ALA A 26 3.11 -3.05 4.95
N LEU A 27 3.32 -2.94 3.64
CA LEU A 27 2.31 -2.45 2.71
C LEU A 27 1.04 -3.31 2.67
N PRO A 28 1.10 -4.65 2.51
CA PRO A 28 -0.11 -5.47 2.56
C PRO A 28 -0.75 -5.50 3.96
N ILE A 29 0.02 -5.39 5.05
CA ILE A 29 -0.52 -5.29 6.41
C ILE A 29 -1.30 -3.98 6.57
N LEU A 30 -0.75 -2.85 6.12
CA LEU A 30 -1.44 -1.56 6.13
C LEU A 30 -2.74 -1.61 5.31
N ALA A 31 -2.72 -2.21 4.13
CA ALA A 31 -3.93 -2.39 3.33
C ALA A 31 -4.95 -3.29 4.04
N ALA A 32 -4.50 -4.36 4.69
CA ALA A 32 -5.36 -5.30 5.42
C ALA A 32 -6.06 -4.67 6.63
N THR A 33 -5.57 -3.55 7.19
CA THR A 33 -6.29 -2.83 8.27
C THR A 33 -7.69 -2.41 7.84
N LEU A 34 -7.93 -2.22 6.55
CA LEU A 34 -9.27 -1.90 6.02
C LEU A 34 -10.29 -3.01 6.26
N LEU A 35 -9.85 -4.26 6.47
CA LEU A 35 -10.74 -5.39 6.75
C LEU A 35 -11.21 -5.44 8.20
N ALA A 36 -10.49 -4.79 9.11
CA ALA A 36 -10.85 -4.72 10.52
C ALA A 36 -11.85 -3.59 10.78
N ASP A 37 -12.74 -3.78 11.75
CA ASP A 37 -13.53 -2.70 12.33
C ASP A 37 -12.83 -2.18 13.59
N GLY A 38 -12.58 -0.86 13.63
CA GLY A 38 -11.94 -0.22 14.78
C GLY A 38 -10.46 0.04 14.59
N GLU A 39 -9.70 -0.18 15.66
CA GLU A 39 -8.30 0.21 15.73
C GLU A 39 -7.35 -0.97 15.49
N SER A 40 -6.36 -0.74 14.66
CA SER A 40 -5.25 -1.66 14.40
C SER A 40 -3.93 -0.98 14.76
N ILE A 41 -3.07 -1.65 15.51
CA ILE A 41 -1.75 -1.15 15.90
C ILE A 41 -0.69 -1.99 15.19
N ILE A 42 0.15 -1.34 14.41
CA ILE A 42 1.22 -1.97 13.64
C ILE A 42 2.55 -1.49 14.21
N HIS A 43 3.32 -2.40 14.81
CA HIS A 43 4.66 -2.13 15.30
C HIS A 43 5.71 -2.38 14.23
N ASN A 44 6.87 -1.74 14.38
CA ASN A 44 8.01 -1.89 13.48
C ASN A 44 7.67 -1.58 12.01
N CYS A 45 6.83 -0.57 11.78
CA CYS A 45 6.49 -0.09 10.44
C CYS A 45 7.61 0.82 9.93
N PRO A 46 8.30 0.46 8.84
CA PRO A 46 9.45 1.21 8.37
C PRO A 46 9.06 2.61 7.88
N SER A 47 9.96 3.58 8.10
CA SER A 47 9.78 4.98 7.66
C SER A 47 10.24 5.14 6.21
N LEU A 48 9.44 4.64 5.27
CA LEU A 48 9.71 4.68 3.84
C LEU A 48 8.63 5.47 3.11
N THR A 49 8.97 6.03 1.95
CA THR A 49 8.05 6.82 1.11
C THR A 49 6.80 6.03 0.72
N ASP A 50 6.96 4.75 0.39
CA ASP A 50 5.81 3.89 0.04
C ASP A 50 4.88 3.68 1.25
N CYS A 51 5.43 3.52 2.46
CA CYS A 51 4.62 3.42 3.67
C CYS A 51 3.89 4.74 3.96
N ALA A 52 4.53 5.88 3.75
CA ALA A 52 3.89 7.19 3.87
C ALA A 52 2.72 7.32 2.87
N ALA A 53 2.94 6.96 1.61
CA ALA A 53 1.88 6.96 0.60
C ALA A 53 0.72 6.01 0.96
N ALA A 54 1.00 4.85 1.54
CA ALA A 54 -0.02 3.93 2.04
C ALA A 54 -0.86 4.55 3.16
N LEU A 55 -0.23 5.26 4.09
CA LEU A 55 -0.93 5.98 5.17
C LEU A 55 -1.79 7.13 4.64
N GLU A 56 -1.34 7.83 3.60
CA GLU A 56 -2.14 8.85 2.93
C GLU A 56 -3.37 8.26 2.24
N ILE A 57 -3.24 7.09 1.59
CA ILE A 57 -4.39 6.37 1.00
C ILE A 57 -5.40 6.03 2.11
N LEU A 58 -4.96 5.48 3.24
CA LEU A 58 -5.84 5.17 4.37
C LEU A 58 -6.54 6.42 4.89
N SER A 59 -5.82 7.53 5.01
CA SER A 59 -6.39 8.81 5.45
C SER A 59 -7.42 9.35 4.46
N CYS A 60 -7.14 9.25 3.16
CA CYS A 60 -8.06 9.64 2.09
C CYS A 60 -9.36 8.82 2.11
N LEU A 61 -9.27 7.53 2.44
CA LEU A 61 -10.43 6.66 2.63
C LEU A 61 -11.20 6.95 3.94
N GLY A 62 -10.80 7.97 4.71
CA GLY A 62 -11.46 8.41 5.93
C GLY A 62 -11.03 7.66 7.19
N CYS A 63 -9.96 6.86 7.13
CA CYS A 63 -9.38 6.27 8.32
C CYS A 63 -8.64 7.33 9.15
N ARG A 64 -8.68 7.22 10.47
CA ARG A 64 -7.80 8.00 11.34
C ARG A 64 -6.46 7.30 11.44
N VAL A 65 -5.41 7.97 10.99
CA VAL A 65 -4.05 7.42 10.98
C VAL A 65 -3.16 8.25 11.90
N ARG A 66 -2.43 7.58 12.78
CA ARG A 66 -1.44 8.19 13.67
C ARG A 66 -0.15 7.39 13.60
N ARG A 67 0.98 8.08 13.53
CA ARG A 67 2.30 7.47 13.55
C ARG A 67 3.10 8.01 14.73
N GLU A 68 3.67 7.10 15.51
CA GLU A 68 4.56 7.39 16.64
C GLU A 68 5.85 6.58 16.45
N GLY A 69 6.88 7.22 15.89
CA GLY A 69 8.10 6.52 15.51
C GLY A 69 7.85 5.40 14.52
N GLU A 70 8.13 4.16 14.92
CA GLU A 70 7.90 2.95 14.11
C GLU A 70 6.53 2.31 14.35
N THR A 71 5.72 2.86 15.23
CA THR A 71 4.36 2.37 15.48
C THR A 71 3.35 3.19 14.70
N VAL A 72 2.47 2.51 13.98
CA VAL A 72 1.37 3.09 13.23
C VAL A 72 0.05 2.60 13.82
N VAL A 73 -0.85 3.52 14.09
CA VAL A 73 -2.20 3.25 14.54
C VAL A 73 -3.18 3.67 13.46
N VAL A 74 -4.01 2.73 13.01
CA VAL A 74 -5.04 2.95 12.00
C VAL A 74 -6.40 2.63 12.59
N ASN A 75 -7.31 3.60 12.59
CA ASN A 75 -8.67 3.39 13.04
C ASN A 75 -9.63 3.55 11.85
N THR A 76 -10.36 2.51 11.53
CA THR A 76 -11.25 2.41 10.37
C THR A 76 -12.73 2.65 10.71
N ALA A 77 -13.08 2.90 11.96
CA ALA A 77 -14.47 3.07 12.41
C ALA A 77 -15.20 4.23 11.69
N CYS A 78 -14.47 5.28 11.31
CA CYS A 78 -15.02 6.45 10.62
C CYS A 78 -14.77 6.44 9.11
N ARG A 79 -14.29 5.32 8.55
CA ARG A 79 -13.97 5.18 7.14
C ARG A 79 -15.20 5.49 6.26
N ARG A 80 -14.98 6.26 5.21
CA ARG A 80 -16.03 6.67 4.29
C ARG A 80 -15.47 6.70 2.87
N GLY A 81 -15.75 5.73 2.08
CA GLY A 81 -15.38 5.75 0.67
C GLY A 81 -14.56 4.55 0.22
N HIS A 82 -14.64 4.32 -1.07
CA HIS A 82 -14.01 3.21 -1.78
C HIS A 82 -13.25 3.71 -3.02
N THR A 83 -13.02 5.03 -3.09
CA THR A 83 -12.30 5.67 -4.22
C THR A 83 -10.94 6.14 -3.77
N ILE A 84 -9.91 5.69 -4.46
CA ILE A 84 -8.52 6.14 -4.25
C ILE A 84 -8.20 7.15 -5.36
N PRO A 85 -7.78 8.39 -5.03
CA PRO A 85 -7.40 9.41 -5.99
C PRO A 85 -6.24 8.97 -6.89
N ASP A 86 -6.23 9.45 -8.12
CA ASP A 86 -5.26 9.07 -9.15
C ASP A 86 -3.83 9.42 -8.78
N ASP A 87 -3.62 10.56 -8.13
CA ASP A 87 -2.32 10.99 -7.65
C ASP A 87 -1.73 10.05 -6.59
N LEU A 88 -2.56 9.50 -5.69
CA LEU A 88 -2.14 8.53 -4.69
C LEU A 88 -1.91 7.15 -5.30
N MET A 89 -2.77 6.71 -6.23
CA MET A 89 -2.56 5.46 -6.95
C MET A 89 -1.26 5.48 -7.76
N GLY A 90 -0.94 6.63 -8.36
CA GLY A 90 0.26 6.82 -9.18
C GLY A 90 1.58 6.80 -8.40
N ARG A 91 1.59 7.02 -7.08
CA ARG A 91 2.83 7.15 -6.30
C ARG A 91 3.58 5.84 -6.09
N MET A 92 2.89 4.73 -6.05
CA MET A 92 3.53 3.42 -5.85
C MET A 92 2.77 2.31 -6.57
N ARG A 93 3.49 1.27 -6.98
CA ARG A 93 2.86 0.09 -7.60
C ARG A 93 2.00 -0.69 -6.60
N ALA A 94 2.42 -0.72 -5.34
CA ALA A 94 1.73 -1.46 -4.29
C ALA A 94 0.37 -0.87 -3.90
N SER A 95 -0.02 0.30 -4.43
CA SER A 95 -1.35 0.88 -4.24
C SER A 95 -2.49 -0.07 -4.68
N VAL A 96 -2.21 -0.96 -5.63
CA VAL A 96 -3.15 -2.03 -6.04
C VAL A 96 -3.59 -2.95 -4.89
N LEU A 97 -2.78 -3.09 -3.84
CA LEU A 97 -3.10 -3.93 -2.68
C LEU A 97 -4.33 -3.45 -1.93
N PHE A 98 -4.68 -2.17 -2.01
CA PHE A 98 -5.86 -1.62 -1.35
C PHE A 98 -7.18 -2.04 -2.00
N LEU A 99 -7.16 -2.43 -3.29
CA LEU A 99 -8.38 -2.81 -4.01
C LEU A 99 -9.03 -4.06 -3.42
N GLY A 100 -8.23 -5.06 -3.03
CA GLY A 100 -8.75 -6.30 -2.45
C GLY A 100 -9.57 -6.07 -1.19
N PRO A 101 -9.01 -5.43 -0.15
CA PRO A 101 -9.75 -5.08 1.06
C PRO A 101 -10.97 -4.19 0.83
N LEU A 102 -10.91 -3.20 -0.07
CA LEU A 102 -12.05 -2.36 -0.41
C LEU A 102 -13.17 -3.17 -1.05
N LEU A 103 -12.84 -4.04 -2.02
CA LEU A 103 -13.82 -4.91 -2.65
C LEU A 103 -14.44 -5.89 -1.66
N ALA A 104 -13.62 -6.48 -0.78
CA ALA A 104 -14.11 -7.45 0.21
C ALA A 104 -15.07 -6.80 1.23
N ARG A 105 -14.80 -5.56 1.62
CA ARG A 105 -15.58 -4.87 2.65
C ARG A 105 -16.77 -4.08 2.11
N ASP A 106 -16.58 -3.39 0.97
CA ASP A 106 -17.58 -2.46 0.43
C ASP A 106 -18.31 -3.01 -0.80
N GLY A 107 -17.84 -4.14 -1.35
CA GLY A 107 -18.32 -4.64 -2.62
C GLY A 107 -17.96 -3.77 -3.83
N ALA A 108 -17.22 -2.68 -3.61
CA ALA A 108 -16.81 -1.74 -4.66
C ALA A 108 -15.44 -1.13 -4.35
N ALA A 109 -14.68 -0.86 -5.40
CA ALA A 109 -13.44 -0.08 -5.34
C ALA A 109 -13.28 0.70 -6.63
N THR A 110 -12.89 1.96 -6.53
CA THR A 110 -12.60 2.82 -7.68
C THR A 110 -11.17 3.33 -7.56
N ALA A 111 -10.37 3.09 -8.60
CA ALA A 111 -9.00 3.56 -8.66
C ALA A 111 -8.53 3.60 -10.12
N CYS A 112 -7.55 4.43 -10.43
CA CYS A 112 -6.85 4.40 -11.70
C CYS A 112 -5.74 3.31 -11.70
N TRP A 113 -4.98 3.23 -12.79
CA TRP A 113 -3.83 2.35 -12.86
C TRP A 113 -2.77 2.72 -11.83
N PRO A 114 -2.19 1.73 -11.10
CA PRO A 114 -1.12 1.99 -10.16
C PRO A 114 0.12 2.50 -10.90
N GLY A 115 0.77 3.50 -10.32
CA GLY A 115 2.01 4.06 -10.83
C GLY A 115 3.25 3.30 -10.39
N GLY A 116 4.39 3.95 -10.57
CA GLY A 116 5.68 3.58 -9.98
C GLY A 116 6.32 2.30 -10.51
N CYS A 117 7.33 2.39 -11.20
CA CYS A 117 8.34 1.49 -11.70
C CYS A 117 8.39 1.46 -13.23
N ALA A 118 9.30 2.27 -13.79
CA ALA A 118 9.59 2.32 -15.22
C ALA A 118 10.30 1.05 -15.76
N LEU A 119 10.25 -0.07 -15.04
CA LEU A 119 10.90 -1.33 -15.43
C LEU A 119 10.17 -2.11 -16.53
N GLY A 120 9.22 -1.48 -17.23
CA GLY A 120 8.47 -2.10 -18.31
C GLY A 120 7.36 -3.05 -17.86
N ALA A 121 6.65 -3.62 -18.83
CA ALA A 121 5.55 -4.54 -18.59
C ALA A 121 6.08 -5.82 -17.91
N ARG A 122 5.74 -6.02 -16.64
CA ARG A 122 5.89 -7.32 -15.99
C ARG A 122 4.67 -8.16 -16.36
N PRO A 123 4.83 -9.29 -17.03
CA PRO A 123 3.71 -10.18 -17.30
C PRO A 123 3.22 -10.81 -16.01
N ASP A 124 2.23 -10.18 -15.38
CA ASP A 124 1.45 -10.84 -14.35
C ASP A 124 0.39 -11.73 -15.04
N ARG A 125 0.83 -12.91 -15.45
CA ARG A 125 -0.02 -13.86 -16.17
C ARG A 125 -1.20 -14.35 -15.34
N LYS A 126 -1.17 -14.20 -14.03
CA LYS A 126 -2.22 -14.70 -13.14
C LYS A 126 -3.29 -13.65 -12.87
N SER A 127 -2.90 -12.42 -12.58
CA SER A 127 -3.84 -11.29 -12.38
C SER A 127 -4.47 -10.84 -13.68
N THR A 128 -3.73 -10.86 -14.80
CA THR A 128 -4.27 -10.46 -16.10
C THR A 128 -5.37 -11.42 -16.59
N ARG A 129 -5.29 -12.70 -16.30
CA ARG A 129 -6.34 -13.67 -16.66
C ARG A 129 -7.62 -13.53 -15.83
N LEU A 130 -7.53 -13.11 -14.58
CA LEU A 130 -8.68 -12.96 -13.68
C LEU A 130 -9.33 -11.58 -13.76
N ASN A 131 -8.58 -10.54 -14.14
CA ASN A 131 -9.01 -9.15 -14.04
C ASN A 131 -9.02 -8.38 -15.37
N SER A 132 -8.77 -9.01 -16.51
CA SER A 132 -8.66 -8.31 -17.79
C SER A 132 -9.96 -7.62 -18.28
N SER A 133 -11.09 -7.89 -17.63
CA SER A 133 -12.38 -7.28 -17.95
C SER A 133 -13.00 -6.42 -16.84
N HIS A 134 -12.36 -6.28 -15.68
CA HIS A 134 -13.01 -5.69 -14.51
C HIS A 134 -12.28 -4.50 -13.86
N PHE A 135 -11.30 -3.93 -14.52
CA PHE A 135 -10.48 -2.87 -13.90
C PHE A 135 -11.19 -1.51 -13.76
N LEU A 136 -12.38 -1.35 -14.28
CA LEU A 136 -13.12 -0.09 -14.17
C LEU A 136 -14.27 -0.12 -13.16
N LEU A 137 -14.87 -1.26 -12.88
CA LEU A 137 -15.95 -1.40 -11.89
C LEU A 137 -16.16 -2.88 -11.56
N SER A 138 -15.52 -3.39 -10.53
CA SER A 138 -15.84 -4.73 -10.04
C SER A 138 -16.85 -4.65 -8.92
N ARG A 139 -18.08 -5.05 -9.19
CA ARG A 139 -19.08 -5.36 -8.19
C ARG A 139 -19.03 -6.86 -7.94
N MET A 140 -18.62 -7.28 -6.75
CA MET A 140 -18.84 -8.67 -6.36
C MET A 140 -20.32 -8.87 -6.08
N PRO A 141 -20.95 -9.94 -6.60
CA PRO A 141 -22.31 -10.26 -6.20
C PRO A 141 -22.32 -10.57 -4.71
N SER A 142 -23.20 -9.89 -3.99
CA SER A 142 -23.53 -10.21 -2.61
C SER A 142 -24.07 -11.64 -2.60
N SER A 143 -23.36 -12.56 -1.97
CA SER A 143 -23.92 -13.88 -1.67
C SER A 143 -25.01 -13.70 -0.63
N ALA A 144 -26.25 -13.94 -1.05
CA ALA A 144 -27.39 -14.12 -0.16
C ALA A 144 -27.21 -15.37 0.69
#